data_84451c4cd477fab6bc280be1feea32e6
#
_entry.id   84451c4cd477fab6bc280be1feea32e6
#
_cell.length_a   1.000
_cell.length_b   1.000
_cell.length_c   1.000
_cell.angle_alpha   90.00
_cell.angle_beta   90.00
_cell.angle_gamma   90.00
#
_symmetry.space_group_name_H-M   'P 1'
#
loop_
_entity.id
_entity.type
_entity.pdbx_description
1 polymer ?
#
loop_
_entity_poly.entity_id
_entity_poly.type
_entity_poly.pdbx_seq_one_letter_code
_entity_poly.pdbx_strand_id
1 'polypeptide(L)'
;MNIVVTNLKGGVGKTTTTVYLAAVAAARGYTPVVVCDSDRQASAAEWLEERPIDGVEVVEAPSERTLARVLQADEGTVVVDLPPGDERLVQTAVGAADAVVIPTRAGGVEFARVAYTLEMIPSRTPRGIVITAARLGTNDLQETIDWWKNENIPIWGVVPERVGIAAGPEARLYRDGLEEYGNVLRRVLRAR
;
A
#
# COMPACT_ATOMS: atom_id res chain seq x y z
N MET A 1 -9.04 3.07 11.57
CA MET A 1 -7.58 2.88 11.30
C MET A 1 -7.29 3.24 9.86
N ASN A 2 -6.35 4.17 9.63
CA ASN A 2 -6.00 4.67 8.29
C ASN A 2 -4.63 4.14 7.86
N ILE A 3 -4.61 3.21 6.90
CA ILE A 3 -3.40 2.68 6.28
C ILE A 3 -3.23 3.37 4.92
N VAL A 4 -2.18 4.14 4.76
CA VAL A 4 -1.90 4.84 3.49
C VAL A 4 -0.88 4.06 2.68
N VAL A 5 -1.22 3.75 1.44
CA VAL A 5 -0.31 3.11 0.48
C VAL A 5 0.15 4.15 -0.51
N THR A 6 1.43 4.49 -0.48
CA THR A 6 1.96 5.56 -1.32
C THR A 6 3.39 5.31 -1.80
N ASN A 7 3.67 5.78 -2.96
CA ASN A 7 4.98 6.03 -3.55
C ASN A 7 4.76 6.97 -4.74
N LEU A 8 5.57 8.00 -4.86
CA LEU A 8 5.49 8.95 -5.96
C LEU A 8 5.80 8.35 -7.33
N LYS A 9 6.36 7.14 -7.36
CA LYS A 9 6.60 6.41 -8.60
C LYS A 9 5.38 5.60 -9.04
N GLY A 10 5.11 5.61 -10.35
CA GLY A 10 4.12 4.74 -10.98
C GLY A 10 4.62 3.29 -11.14
N GLY A 11 3.70 2.33 -11.19
CA GLY A 11 4.01 0.92 -11.52
C GLY A 11 4.75 0.13 -10.43
N VAL A 12 4.78 0.61 -9.19
CA VAL A 12 5.42 -0.08 -8.05
C VAL A 12 4.46 -0.99 -7.27
N GLY A 13 3.23 -1.16 -7.73
CA GLY A 13 2.24 -2.04 -7.09
C GLY A 13 1.45 -1.41 -5.95
N LYS A 14 1.20 -0.09 -5.98
CA LYS A 14 0.34 0.60 -4.99
C LYS A 14 -1.05 -0.03 -4.93
N THR A 15 -1.78 0.00 -6.03
CA THR A 15 -3.13 -0.56 -6.15
C THR A 15 -3.20 -2.02 -5.73
N THR A 16 -2.26 -2.84 -6.21
CA THR A 16 -2.16 -4.25 -5.80
C THR A 16 -1.97 -4.37 -4.29
N THR A 17 -1.07 -3.59 -3.71
CA THR A 17 -0.82 -3.57 -2.25
C THR A 17 -2.07 -3.16 -1.49
N THR A 18 -2.78 -2.14 -1.96
CA THR A 18 -4.04 -1.65 -1.36
C THR A 18 -5.11 -2.72 -1.33
N VAL A 19 -5.39 -3.35 -2.48
CA VAL A 19 -6.44 -4.38 -2.59
C VAL A 19 -6.12 -5.60 -1.74
N TYR A 20 -4.88 -6.10 -1.76
CA TYR A 20 -4.48 -7.24 -0.93
C TYR A 20 -4.50 -6.92 0.57
N LEU A 21 -4.08 -5.72 0.98
CA LEU A 21 -4.17 -5.31 2.39
C LEU A 21 -5.61 -5.21 2.86
N ALA A 22 -6.50 -4.65 2.05
CA ALA A 22 -7.92 -4.58 2.35
C ALA A 22 -8.54 -5.99 2.48
N ALA A 23 -8.24 -6.88 1.54
CA ALA A 23 -8.71 -8.27 1.58
C ALA A 23 -8.25 -9.00 2.84
N VAL A 24 -6.97 -8.85 3.20
CA VAL A 24 -6.42 -9.48 4.41
C VAL A 24 -7.00 -8.86 5.68
N ALA A 25 -7.24 -7.55 5.71
CA ALA A 25 -7.87 -6.87 6.84
C ALA A 25 -9.29 -7.40 7.06
N ALA A 26 -10.11 -7.47 6.00
CA ALA A 26 -11.47 -8.02 6.06
C ALA A 26 -11.47 -9.49 6.52
N ALA A 27 -10.62 -10.33 5.93
CA ALA A 27 -10.52 -11.74 6.31
C ALA A 27 -10.08 -11.97 7.76
N ARG A 28 -9.46 -10.97 8.40
CA ARG A 28 -9.06 -11.01 9.82
C ARG A 28 -10.03 -10.29 10.77
N GLY A 29 -11.17 -9.84 10.26
CA GLY A 29 -12.22 -9.22 11.06
C GLY A 29 -11.97 -7.74 11.42
N TYR A 30 -11.08 -7.03 10.71
CA TYR A 30 -10.89 -5.58 10.85
C TYR A 30 -11.94 -4.79 10.06
N THR A 31 -13.18 -5.30 10.07
CA THR A 31 -14.33 -4.73 9.36
C THR A 31 -15.05 -3.63 10.14
N PRO A 32 -15.75 -2.70 9.47
CA PRO A 32 -15.78 -2.53 8.01
C PRO A 32 -14.41 -2.10 7.44
N VAL A 33 -14.10 -2.55 6.21
CA VAL A 33 -12.90 -2.12 5.49
C VAL A 33 -13.33 -1.28 4.30
N VAL A 34 -12.75 -0.08 4.19
CA VAL A 34 -12.98 0.82 3.06
C VAL A 34 -11.68 0.99 2.28
N VAL A 35 -11.70 0.68 1.01
CA VAL A 35 -10.65 1.11 0.06
C VAL A 35 -11.00 2.51 -0.41
N CYS A 36 -10.13 3.47 -0.09
CA CYS A 36 -10.27 4.84 -0.54
C CYS A 36 -9.38 5.04 -1.78
N ASP A 37 -9.99 4.97 -2.96
CA ASP A 37 -9.28 5.21 -4.23
C ASP A 37 -9.22 6.70 -4.51
N SER A 38 -8.01 7.26 -4.41
CA SER A 38 -7.75 8.68 -4.69
C SER A 38 -7.07 8.91 -6.04
N ASP A 39 -6.80 7.84 -6.81
CA ASP A 39 -6.32 7.96 -8.17
C ASP A 39 -7.48 8.25 -9.12
N ARG A 40 -7.33 9.24 -9.99
CA ARG A 40 -8.33 9.53 -11.05
C ARG A 40 -8.47 8.41 -12.07
N GLN A 41 -7.50 7.50 -12.15
CA GLN A 41 -7.59 6.30 -12.96
C GLN A 41 -8.51 5.24 -12.34
N ALA A 42 -8.88 5.40 -11.07
CA ALA A 42 -9.82 4.54 -10.35
C ALA A 42 -9.52 3.03 -10.40
N SER A 43 -8.23 2.67 -10.50
CA SER A 43 -7.83 1.27 -10.71
C SER A 43 -8.16 0.34 -9.55
N ALA A 44 -8.19 0.85 -8.31
CA ALA A 44 -8.63 0.06 -7.16
C ALA A 44 -10.15 -0.11 -7.15
N ALA A 45 -10.89 0.93 -7.53
CA ALA A 45 -12.35 0.91 -7.64
C ALA A 45 -12.78 -0.07 -8.74
N GLU A 46 -12.23 0.04 -9.95
CA GLU A 46 -12.49 -0.89 -11.05
C GLU A 46 -12.20 -2.34 -10.65
N TRP A 47 -11.07 -2.59 -9.97
CA TRP A 47 -10.73 -3.95 -9.50
C TRP A 47 -11.79 -4.51 -8.55
N LEU A 48 -12.23 -3.71 -7.57
CA LEU A 48 -13.19 -4.17 -6.57
C LEU A 48 -14.62 -4.25 -7.11
N GLU A 49 -14.97 -3.48 -8.14
CA GLU A 49 -16.23 -3.63 -8.88
C GLU A 49 -16.26 -4.93 -9.69
N GLU A 50 -15.18 -5.26 -10.40
CA GLU A 50 -15.06 -6.52 -11.15
C GLU A 50 -14.92 -7.75 -10.25
N ARG A 51 -14.27 -7.58 -9.11
CA ARG A 51 -13.94 -8.66 -8.15
C ARG A 51 -14.25 -8.21 -6.72
N PRO A 52 -15.52 -8.17 -6.33
CA PRO A 52 -15.92 -7.81 -4.98
C PRO A 52 -15.28 -8.73 -3.92
N ILE A 53 -14.92 -8.15 -2.80
CA ILE A 53 -14.35 -8.85 -1.64
C ILE A 53 -15.29 -8.67 -0.45
N ASP A 54 -15.68 -9.76 0.18
CA ASP A 54 -16.58 -9.73 1.33
C ASP A 54 -16.02 -8.85 2.45
N GLY A 55 -16.82 -7.89 2.92
CA GLY A 55 -16.44 -6.97 3.99
C GLY A 55 -15.52 -5.83 3.56
N VAL A 56 -15.32 -5.63 2.24
CA VAL A 56 -14.59 -4.51 1.66
C VAL A 56 -15.53 -3.67 0.82
N GLU A 57 -15.58 -2.39 1.10
CA GLU A 57 -16.26 -1.36 0.31
C GLU A 57 -15.22 -0.49 -0.40
N VAL A 58 -15.57 0.13 -1.50
CA VAL A 58 -14.71 1.07 -2.22
C VAL A 58 -15.37 2.44 -2.31
N VAL A 59 -14.57 3.49 -2.11
CA VAL A 59 -15.00 4.89 -2.23
C VAL A 59 -13.98 5.65 -3.04
N GLU A 60 -14.41 6.29 -4.12
CA GLU A 60 -13.58 7.20 -4.89
C GLU A 60 -13.44 8.56 -4.19
N ALA A 61 -12.20 9.00 -4.01
CA ALA A 61 -11.89 10.27 -3.35
C ALA A 61 -10.76 11.04 -4.06
N PRO A 62 -10.95 11.46 -5.32
CA PRO A 62 -9.88 12.02 -6.18
C PRO A 62 -9.50 13.48 -5.83
N SER A 63 -9.93 14.01 -4.71
CA SER A 63 -9.58 15.37 -4.25
C SER A 63 -9.21 15.37 -2.77
N GLU A 64 -8.37 16.33 -2.37
CA GLU A 64 -7.99 16.53 -0.96
C GLU A 64 -9.22 16.61 -0.03
N ARG A 65 -10.27 17.30 -0.46
CA ARG A 65 -11.50 17.46 0.32
C ARG A 65 -12.25 16.13 0.52
N THR A 66 -12.39 15.33 -0.54
CA THR A 66 -13.07 14.04 -0.47
C THR A 66 -12.26 13.04 0.32
N LEU A 67 -10.95 12.98 0.09
CA LEU A 67 -10.02 12.16 0.84
C LEU A 67 -10.04 12.48 2.34
N ALA A 68 -9.92 13.76 2.71
CA ALA A 68 -9.97 14.18 4.10
C ALA A 68 -11.27 13.77 4.81
N ARG A 69 -12.41 13.82 4.10
CA ARG A 69 -13.71 13.37 4.65
C ARG A 69 -13.69 11.88 4.96
N VAL A 70 -13.17 11.05 4.05
CA VAL A 70 -13.07 9.59 4.26
C VAL A 70 -12.15 9.26 5.43
N LEU A 71 -11.00 9.94 5.52
CA LEU A 71 -10.01 9.72 6.59
C LEU A 71 -10.48 10.19 7.97
N GLN A 72 -11.44 11.10 8.04
CA GLN A 72 -12.05 11.57 9.29
C GLN A 72 -13.22 10.70 9.76
N ALA A 73 -13.72 9.80 8.94
CA ALA A 73 -14.74 8.84 9.35
C ALA A 73 -14.10 7.84 10.33
N ASP A 74 -14.58 7.85 11.57
CA ASP A 74 -13.95 7.16 12.72
C ASP A 74 -14.37 5.67 12.81
N GLU A 75 -14.81 5.07 11.70
CA GLU A 75 -15.33 3.70 11.66
C GLU A 75 -14.47 2.78 10.80
N GLY A 76 -14.01 1.67 11.42
CA GLY A 76 -13.37 0.58 10.71
C GLY A 76 -11.92 0.82 10.27
N THR A 77 -11.56 0.22 9.15
CA THR A 77 -10.23 0.28 8.55
C THR A 77 -10.32 0.92 7.17
N VAL A 78 -9.58 1.99 6.93
CA VAL A 78 -9.45 2.62 5.62
C VAL A 78 -8.08 2.27 5.05
N VAL A 79 -8.04 1.75 3.83
CA VAL A 79 -6.80 1.54 3.06
C VAL A 79 -6.83 2.46 1.85
N VAL A 80 -5.89 3.41 1.80
CA VAL A 80 -5.87 4.47 0.79
C VAL A 80 -4.93 4.11 -0.35
N ASP A 81 -5.45 4.15 -1.58
CA ASP A 81 -4.65 4.10 -2.82
C ASP A 81 -4.43 5.51 -3.37
N LEU A 82 -3.18 5.91 -3.50
CA LEU A 82 -2.82 7.25 -3.95
C LEU A 82 -2.22 7.24 -5.36
N PRO A 83 -2.53 8.27 -6.19
CA PRO A 83 -1.92 8.43 -7.50
C PRO A 83 -0.41 8.65 -7.39
N PRO A 84 0.36 8.32 -8.44
CA PRO A 84 1.75 8.73 -8.52
C PRO A 84 1.85 10.25 -8.71
N GLY A 85 2.78 10.89 -7.98
CA GLY A 85 3.17 12.28 -8.23
C GLY A 85 2.22 13.37 -7.72
N ASP A 86 1.12 13.06 -7.05
CA ASP A 86 0.25 14.07 -6.42
C ASP A 86 0.65 14.30 -4.94
N GLU A 87 1.58 15.21 -4.73
CA GLU A 87 2.12 15.54 -3.41
C GLU A 87 1.05 16.06 -2.44
N ARG A 88 0.03 16.77 -2.93
CA ARG A 88 -1.03 17.32 -2.06
C ARG A 88 -1.92 16.23 -1.50
N LEU A 89 -2.33 15.28 -2.33
CA LEU A 89 -3.06 14.10 -1.87
C LEU A 89 -2.20 13.28 -0.90
N VAL A 90 -0.90 13.09 -1.21
CA VAL A 90 0.02 12.40 -0.31
C VAL A 90 0.11 13.10 1.04
N GLN A 91 0.32 14.43 1.08
CA GLN A 91 0.39 15.20 2.33
C GLN A 91 -0.90 15.09 3.14
N THR A 92 -2.06 15.20 2.49
CA THR A 92 -3.37 15.05 3.14
C THR A 92 -3.51 13.66 3.76
N ALA A 93 -3.16 12.61 3.02
CA ALA A 93 -3.28 11.23 3.47
C ALA A 93 -2.32 10.90 4.62
N VAL A 94 -1.02 11.23 4.48
CA VAL A 94 -0.01 10.90 5.50
C VAL A 94 -0.20 11.69 6.79
N GLY A 95 -0.82 12.88 6.69
CA GLY A 95 -1.17 13.69 7.86
C GLY A 95 -2.22 13.04 8.77
N ALA A 96 -3.07 12.17 8.21
CA ALA A 96 -4.13 11.44 8.91
C ALA A 96 -3.85 9.93 9.02
N ALA A 97 -2.66 9.46 8.62
CA ALA A 97 -2.32 8.06 8.60
C ALA A 97 -1.95 7.52 9.99
N ASP A 98 -2.49 6.36 10.33
CA ASP A 98 -2.01 5.54 11.44
C ASP A 98 -0.73 4.76 11.06
N ALA A 99 -0.58 4.44 9.79
CA ALA A 99 0.62 3.80 9.23
C ALA A 99 0.72 4.05 7.72
N VAL A 100 1.95 4.11 7.21
CA VAL A 100 2.24 4.28 5.79
C VAL A 100 3.01 3.09 5.24
N VAL A 101 2.46 2.47 4.20
CA VAL A 101 3.07 1.38 3.45
C VAL A 101 3.64 1.94 2.16
N ILE A 102 4.92 1.69 1.89
CA ILE A 102 5.62 2.22 0.72
C ILE A 102 6.01 1.05 -0.19
N PRO A 103 5.16 0.69 -1.17
CA PRO A 103 5.54 -0.31 -2.16
C PRO A 103 6.65 0.22 -3.06
N THR A 104 7.66 -0.61 -3.30
CA THR A 104 8.77 -0.31 -4.21
C THR A 104 9.24 -1.60 -4.91
N ARG A 105 9.95 -1.48 -6.00
CA ARG A 105 10.64 -2.61 -6.63
C ARG A 105 12.08 -2.68 -6.15
N ALA A 106 12.73 -3.83 -6.34
CA ALA A 106 14.18 -3.93 -6.15
C ALA A 106 14.91 -3.12 -7.22
N GLY A 107 16.03 -2.51 -6.83
CA GLY A 107 16.94 -1.76 -7.71
C GLY A 107 17.19 -0.32 -7.27
N GLY A 108 18.40 0.17 -7.50
CA GLY A 108 18.88 1.47 -7.02
C GLY A 108 18.16 2.70 -7.58
N VAL A 109 17.52 2.58 -8.75
CA VAL A 109 16.72 3.68 -9.35
C VAL A 109 15.52 4.07 -8.50
N GLU A 110 15.05 3.17 -7.62
CA GLU A 110 13.91 3.39 -6.76
C GLU A 110 14.24 4.22 -5.50
N PHE A 111 15.49 4.20 -5.05
CA PHE A 111 15.89 4.75 -3.75
C PHE A 111 15.56 6.24 -3.61
N ALA A 112 15.89 7.05 -4.60
CA ALA A 112 15.64 8.49 -4.55
C ALA A 112 14.14 8.84 -4.43
N ARG A 113 13.27 8.09 -5.13
CA ARG A 113 11.81 8.31 -5.08
C ARG A 113 11.21 7.89 -3.74
N VAL A 114 11.69 6.77 -3.19
CA VAL A 114 11.27 6.32 -1.86
C VAL A 114 11.78 7.28 -0.78
N ALA A 115 13.04 7.74 -0.86
CA ALA A 115 13.58 8.71 0.06
C ALA A 115 12.74 10.00 0.09
N TYR A 116 12.42 10.53 -1.09
CA TYR A 116 11.54 11.70 -1.18
C TYR A 116 10.13 11.44 -0.62
N THR A 117 9.58 10.25 -0.85
CA THR A 117 8.30 9.87 -0.24
C THR A 117 8.39 9.84 1.28
N LEU A 118 9.50 9.32 1.84
CA LEU A 118 9.75 9.26 3.28
C LEU A 118 9.82 10.63 3.93
N GLU A 119 10.38 11.63 3.25
CA GLU A 119 10.45 13.02 3.72
C GLU A 119 9.06 13.67 3.92
N MET A 120 8.06 13.23 3.15
CA MET A 120 6.69 13.72 3.26
C MET A 120 5.94 13.13 4.47
N ILE A 121 6.41 12.03 5.04
CA ILE A 121 5.73 11.31 6.12
C ILE A 121 6.17 11.90 7.47
N PRO A 122 5.23 12.35 8.33
CA PRO A 122 5.57 12.83 9.66
C PRO A 122 6.42 11.81 10.43
N SER A 123 7.45 12.28 11.12
CA SER A 123 8.44 11.40 11.80
C SER A 123 7.80 10.44 12.80
N ARG A 124 6.70 10.84 13.43
CA ARG A 124 5.93 10.04 14.38
C ARG A 124 5.09 8.94 13.73
N THR A 125 4.80 9.06 12.42
CA THR A 125 3.93 8.10 11.73
C THR A 125 4.71 6.84 11.39
N PRO A 126 4.28 5.66 11.86
CA PRO A 126 4.86 4.38 11.49
C PRO A 126 4.87 4.19 9.99
N ARG A 127 6.00 3.76 9.46
CA ARG A 127 6.16 3.55 8.02
C ARG A 127 7.07 2.39 7.72
N GLY A 128 6.85 1.73 6.60
CA GLY A 128 7.69 0.63 6.18
C GLY A 128 7.57 0.32 4.69
N ILE A 129 8.64 -0.24 4.17
CA ILE A 129 8.77 -0.60 2.77
C ILE A 129 8.21 -2.00 2.52
N VAL A 130 7.50 -2.15 1.40
CA VAL A 130 7.13 -3.44 0.84
C VAL A 130 7.81 -3.57 -0.52
N ILE A 131 8.76 -4.50 -0.63
CA ILE A 131 9.42 -4.78 -1.91
C ILE A 131 8.50 -5.68 -2.72
N THR A 132 7.94 -5.14 -3.81
CA THR A 132 6.98 -5.81 -4.69
C THR A 132 7.67 -6.41 -5.90
N ALA A 133 7.03 -7.41 -6.53
CA ALA A 133 7.54 -8.13 -7.70
C ALA A 133 9.02 -8.54 -7.52
N ALA A 134 9.34 -9.00 -6.33
CA ALA A 134 10.71 -9.34 -5.95
C ALA A 134 11.16 -10.65 -6.62
N ARG A 135 12.30 -10.60 -7.28
CA ARG A 135 12.96 -11.78 -7.83
C ARG A 135 13.86 -12.38 -6.78
N LEU A 136 13.36 -13.45 -6.13
CA LEU A 136 14.08 -14.10 -5.04
C LEU A 136 15.44 -14.65 -5.50
N GLY A 137 16.46 -14.51 -4.66
CA GLY A 137 17.82 -15.00 -4.92
C GLY A 137 18.65 -14.12 -5.85
N THR A 138 18.19 -12.90 -6.16
CA THR A 138 18.97 -11.94 -6.96
C THR A 138 19.79 -10.99 -6.09
N ASN A 139 20.92 -10.53 -6.61
CA ASN A 139 21.76 -9.55 -5.95
C ASN A 139 21.00 -8.22 -5.75
N ASP A 140 20.24 -7.78 -6.77
CA ASP A 140 19.45 -6.54 -6.71
C ASP A 140 18.50 -6.52 -5.51
N LEU A 141 17.84 -7.65 -5.22
CA LEU A 141 16.97 -7.76 -4.05
C LEU A 141 17.76 -7.67 -2.76
N GLN A 142 18.89 -8.37 -2.67
CA GLN A 142 19.72 -8.35 -1.47
C GLN A 142 20.31 -6.96 -1.22
N GLU A 143 20.84 -6.30 -2.25
CA GLU A 143 21.36 -4.93 -2.17
C GLU A 143 20.27 -3.94 -1.76
N THR A 144 19.04 -4.09 -2.29
CA THR A 144 17.90 -3.26 -1.91
C THR A 144 17.53 -3.44 -0.43
N ILE A 145 17.53 -4.69 0.06
CA ILE A 145 17.24 -4.99 1.46
C ILE A 145 18.32 -4.38 2.37
N ASP A 146 19.58 -4.55 2.01
CA ASP A 146 20.70 -4.06 2.83
C ASP A 146 20.77 -2.54 2.83
N TRP A 147 20.45 -1.89 1.70
CA TRP A 147 20.34 -0.44 1.64
C TRP A 147 19.31 0.09 2.66
N TRP A 148 18.07 -0.40 2.62
CA TRP A 148 17.02 0.09 3.52
C TRP A 148 17.28 -0.22 4.99
N LYS A 149 17.95 -1.34 5.28
CA LYS A 149 18.41 -1.65 6.64
C LYS A 149 19.46 -0.63 7.13
N ASN A 150 20.40 -0.26 6.27
CA ASN A 150 21.43 0.72 6.60
C ASN A 150 20.83 2.13 6.83
N GLU A 151 19.77 2.46 6.10
CA GLU A 151 19.00 3.70 6.33
C GLU A 151 18.07 3.62 7.55
N ASN A 152 18.06 2.52 8.28
CA ASN A 152 17.14 2.28 9.41
C ASN A 152 15.65 2.37 9.03
N ILE A 153 15.30 2.10 7.78
CA ILE A 153 13.91 2.04 7.32
C ILE A 153 13.41 0.58 7.37
N PRO A 154 12.34 0.29 8.11
CA PRO A 154 11.85 -1.07 8.25
C PRO A 154 11.29 -1.61 6.93
N ILE A 155 11.65 -2.85 6.59
CA ILE A 155 11.04 -3.60 5.51
C ILE A 155 9.91 -4.43 6.12
N TRP A 156 8.67 -4.10 5.77
CA TRP A 156 7.48 -4.79 6.26
C TRP A 156 7.12 -6.03 5.46
N GLY A 157 7.61 -6.14 4.23
CA GLY A 157 7.39 -7.32 3.41
C GLY A 157 8.24 -7.37 2.16
N VAL A 158 8.41 -8.59 1.68
CA VAL A 158 8.95 -8.89 0.36
C VAL A 158 7.91 -9.76 -0.34
N VAL A 159 7.30 -9.23 -1.40
CA VAL A 159 6.26 -9.89 -2.19
C VAL A 159 6.91 -10.36 -3.48
N PRO A 160 7.10 -11.67 -3.68
CA PRO A 160 7.73 -12.21 -4.87
C PRO A 160 6.96 -11.89 -6.16
N GLU A 161 7.71 -11.85 -7.27
CA GLU A 161 7.10 -11.76 -8.59
C GLU A 161 6.30 -13.04 -8.87
N ARG A 162 4.98 -12.90 -9.07
CA ARG A 162 4.07 -14.00 -9.34
C ARG A 162 3.02 -13.58 -10.37
N VAL A 163 2.79 -14.44 -11.33
CA VAL A 163 1.79 -14.20 -12.39
C VAL A 163 0.40 -13.92 -11.79
N GLY A 164 -0.01 -14.68 -10.77
CA GLY A 164 -1.31 -14.51 -10.14
C GLY A 164 -1.49 -13.18 -9.39
N ILE A 165 -0.40 -12.56 -8.89
CA ILE A 165 -0.44 -11.23 -8.28
C ILE A 165 -0.43 -10.15 -9.37
N ALA A 166 0.37 -10.37 -10.42
CA ALA A 166 0.51 -9.43 -11.53
C ALA A 166 -0.73 -9.35 -12.42
N ALA A 167 -1.58 -10.38 -12.43
CA ALA A 167 -2.81 -10.43 -13.22
C ALA A 167 -3.87 -9.40 -12.78
N GLY A 168 -3.74 -8.82 -11.58
CA GLY A 168 -4.66 -7.78 -11.13
C GLY A 168 -6.12 -8.25 -11.11
N PRO A 169 -7.07 -7.43 -11.63
CA PRO A 169 -8.50 -7.75 -11.61
C PRO A 169 -8.88 -8.94 -12.52
N GLU A 170 -8.04 -9.33 -13.47
CA GLU A 170 -8.30 -10.45 -14.38
C GLU A 170 -8.31 -11.81 -13.66
N ALA A 171 -7.72 -11.90 -12.48
CA ALA A 171 -7.65 -13.11 -11.68
C ALA A 171 -8.27 -12.94 -10.30
N ARG A 172 -8.62 -14.08 -9.66
CA ARG A 172 -8.93 -14.08 -8.22
C ARG A 172 -7.66 -13.73 -7.43
N LEU A 173 -7.84 -13.16 -6.23
CA LEU A 173 -6.71 -12.90 -5.34
C LEU A 173 -5.91 -14.18 -5.11
N TYR A 174 -4.61 -14.07 -5.36
CA TYR A 174 -3.71 -15.21 -5.29
C TYR A 174 -3.38 -15.54 -3.82
N ARG A 175 -3.50 -16.82 -3.45
CA ARG A 175 -3.36 -17.26 -2.05
C ARG A 175 -2.04 -16.83 -1.41
N ASP A 176 -0.93 -17.00 -2.13
CA ASP A 176 0.38 -16.65 -1.59
C ASP A 176 0.53 -15.14 -1.36
N GLY A 177 -0.09 -14.31 -2.23
CA GLY A 177 -0.17 -12.88 -2.03
C GLY A 177 -0.93 -12.52 -0.75
N LEU A 178 -2.04 -13.19 -0.46
CA LEU A 178 -2.78 -13.01 0.79
C LEU A 178 -1.93 -13.34 2.01
N GLU A 179 -1.09 -14.37 1.95
CA GLU A 179 -0.17 -14.73 3.02
C GLU A 179 0.91 -13.65 3.23
N GLU A 180 1.55 -13.22 2.13
CA GLU A 180 2.60 -12.20 2.16
C GLU A 180 2.09 -10.85 2.66
N TYR A 181 0.96 -10.36 2.14
CA TYR A 181 0.32 -9.13 2.63
C TYR A 181 -0.27 -9.30 4.04
N GLY A 182 -0.61 -10.51 4.43
CA GLY A 182 -0.95 -10.86 5.80
C GLY A 182 0.20 -10.63 6.78
N ASN A 183 1.44 -10.86 6.34
CA ASN A 183 2.62 -10.54 7.11
C ASN A 183 2.86 -9.02 7.19
N VAL A 184 2.63 -8.31 6.08
CA VAL A 184 2.70 -6.84 6.03
C VAL A 184 1.71 -6.24 7.03
N LEU A 185 0.43 -6.63 6.99
CA LEU A 185 -0.59 -6.12 7.91
C LEU A 185 -0.21 -6.36 9.38
N ARG A 186 0.35 -7.53 9.72
CA ARG A 186 0.84 -7.79 11.09
C ARG A 186 1.93 -6.82 11.53
N ARG A 187 2.81 -6.39 10.63
CA ARG A 187 3.85 -5.39 10.94
C ARG A 187 3.28 -4.00 11.07
N VAL A 188 2.32 -3.61 10.22
CA VAL A 188 1.55 -2.37 10.36
C VAL A 188 0.92 -2.28 11.76
N LEU A 189 0.23 -3.34 12.18
CA LEU A 189 -0.45 -3.37 13.48
C LEU A 189 0.49 -3.34 14.69
N ARG A 190 1.72 -3.84 14.55
CA ARG A 190 2.74 -3.82 15.62
C ARG A 190 3.50 -2.50 15.72
N ALA A 191 3.50 -1.72 14.66
CA ALA A 191 4.25 -0.47 14.59
C ALA A 191 3.45 0.75 15.11
N ARG A 192 2.13 0.58 15.31
CA ARG A 192 1.20 1.58 15.87
C ARG A 192 1.40 1.79 17.40
#